data_ffe08b3ee7296c3c5f8f9e7da0b9db6c
#
_entry.id   ffe08b3ee7296c3c5f8f9e7da0b9db6c
#
_cell.length_a   1.000
_cell.length_b   1.000
_cell.length_c   1.000
_cell.angle_alpha   90.00
_cell.angle_beta   90.00
_cell.angle_gamma   90.00
#
_symmetry.space_group_name_H-M   'P 1'
#
loop_
_entity.id
_entity.type
_entity.pdbx_description
1 polymer ?
#
loop_
_entity_poly.entity_id
_entity_poly.type
_entity_poly.pdbx_seq_one_letter_code
_entity_poly.pdbx_strand_id
1 'polypeptide(L)'
;MKKRILSVTFVLIVALCLLLPIHVNATAPKQAGMVSTSGSNLNIRSSASTGSSIVSKLTNGSYITLLSRSGDWWQVEYSKNRYGYCHTNYIQTLSSDTATVLTNSGNLNVRGGAGTAYSVKDQLAKGENVTILSRSSGWSYILYHGTKTGYVSSQYLSGSSVYSPITLAVPSFKQTDTRWADVTLGTSDKTMAKIGCATTAIAMMESYRTGSIITPDVMAQKLRYTPSGSVYWPSHYAVTTNASNYLNQIYSLLKTGKPVLFGAKNNTGGQHWVVITGYTGGSSLSPSNFTILDPGSSSRSNLQHFLNAYPNFYKYFHY
;
A
#
# COMPACT_ATOMS: atom_id res chain seq x y z
N MET A 1 -52.41 -62.52 48.68
CA MET A 1 -52.22 -61.11 48.25
C MET A 1 -50.93 -61.05 47.44
N LYS A 2 -51.04 -61.08 46.10
CA LYS A 2 -49.88 -61.02 45.18
C LYS A 2 -49.65 -59.57 44.70
N LYS A 3 -48.57 -58.96 45.10
CA LYS A 3 -48.15 -57.65 44.61
C LYS A 3 -47.54 -57.81 43.19
N ARG A 4 -48.16 -57.15 42.20
CA ARG A 4 -47.62 -57.01 40.86
C ARG A 4 -46.63 -55.83 40.84
N ILE A 5 -45.40 -56.10 40.48
CA ILE A 5 -44.36 -55.11 40.24
C ILE A 5 -44.46 -54.71 38.75
N LEU A 6 -44.78 -53.44 38.52
CA LEU A 6 -44.86 -52.89 37.18
C LEU A 6 -43.42 -52.39 36.81
N SER A 7 -42.78 -53.08 35.88
CA SER A 7 -41.52 -52.65 35.34
C SER A 7 -41.68 -51.58 34.27
N VAL A 8 -41.24 -50.38 34.55
CA VAL A 8 -41.21 -49.27 33.57
C VAL A 8 -39.85 -49.31 32.85
N THR A 9 -39.89 -49.74 31.60
CA THR A 9 -38.72 -49.73 30.73
C THR A 9 -38.55 -48.35 30.16
N PHE A 10 -37.52 -47.63 30.60
CA PHE A 10 -37.13 -46.30 30.06
C PHE A 10 -36.35 -46.50 28.78
N VAL A 11 -36.94 -46.22 27.62
CA VAL A 11 -36.23 -46.26 26.33
C VAL A 11 -35.53 -44.92 26.16
N LEU A 12 -34.21 -44.90 26.32
CA LEU A 12 -33.35 -43.78 26.07
C LEU A 12 -33.11 -43.65 24.57
N ILE A 13 -33.80 -42.76 23.87
CA ILE A 13 -33.53 -42.43 22.47
C ILE A 13 -32.30 -41.48 22.46
N VAL A 14 -31.13 -42.02 22.18
CA VAL A 14 -29.93 -41.24 21.89
C VAL A 14 -30.06 -40.71 20.46
N ALA A 15 -30.44 -39.44 20.31
CA ALA A 15 -30.38 -38.74 19.04
C ALA A 15 -28.91 -38.48 18.69
N LEU A 16 -28.34 -39.35 17.87
CA LEU A 16 -27.00 -39.18 17.29
C LEU A 16 -27.08 -38.08 16.22
N CYS A 17 -26.88 -36.82 16.64
CA CYS A 17 -26.65 -35.73 15.70
C CYS A 17 -25.34 -35.99 14.94
N LEU A 18 -25.45 -36.55 13.75
CA LEU A 18 -24.35 -36.57 12.75
C LEU A 18 -24.01 -35.12 12.40
N LEU A 19 -23.04 -34.56 13.11
CA LEU A 19 -22.32 -33.34 12.68
C LEU A 19 -21.57 -33.71 11.41
N LEU A 20 -22.22 -33.59 10.25
CA LEU A 20 -21.53 -33.57 8.98
C LEU A 20 -20.61 -32.34 9.02
N PRO A 21 -19.30 -32.51 8.78
CA PRO A 21 -18.42 -31.35 8.66
C PRO A 21 -18.94 -30.49 7.50
N ILE A 22 -19.40 -29.27 7.82
CA ILE A 22 -19.65 -28.26 6.80
C ILE A 22 -18.29 -27.99 6.19
N HIS A 23 -17.99 -28.63 5.07
CA HIS A 23 -16.88 -28.22 4.23
C HIS A 23 -17.26 -26.84 3.68
N VAL A 24 -16.84 -25.78 4.43
CA VAL A 24 -16.69 -24.47 3.83
C VAL A 24 -15.56 -24.65 2.84
N ASN A 25 -15.92 -24.90 1.58
CA ASN A 25 -14.98 -24.75 0.48
C ASN A 25 -14.60 -23.26 0.50
N ALA A 26 -13.52 -22.94 1.20
CA ALA A 26 -12.81 -21.71 0.98
C ALA A 26 -12.40 -21.76 -0.50
N THR A 27 -13.16 -21.06 -1.35
CA THR A 27 -12.77 -20.89 -2.75
C THR A 27 -11.38 -20.30 -2.71
N ALA A 28 -10.42 -21.01 -3.31
CA ALA A 28 -9.05 -20.51 -3.41
C ALA A 28 -9.10 -19.07 -3.96
N PRO A 29 -8.28 -18.15 -3.43
CA PRO A 29 -8.30 -16.76 -3.87
C PRO A 29 -8.11 -16.73 -5.39
N LYS A 30 -8.98 -15.99 -6.10
CA LYS A 30 -8.87 -15.79 -7.54
C LYS A 30 -7.52 -15.12 -7.84
N GLN A 31 -6.81 -15.62 -8.83
CA GLN A 31 -5.54 -15.07 -9.29
C GLN A 31 -5.67 -14.55 -10.71
N ALA A 32 -4.91 -13.53 -11.07
CA ALA A 32 -4.82 -13.08 -12.45
C ALA A 32 -3.81 -13.91 -13.25
N GLY A 33 -4.16 -14.26 -14.46
CA GLY A 33 -3.26 -14.77 -15.48
C GLY A 33 -3.30 -13.90 -16.74
N MET A 34 -2.24 -13.99 -17.52
CA MET A 34 -2.16 -13.41 -18.85
C MET A 34 -1.88 -14.54 -19.86
N VAL A 35 -2.65 -14.57 -20.94
CA VAL A 35 -2.43 -15.53 -22.04
C VAL A 35 -1.08 -15.23 -22.70
N SER A 36 -0.21 -16.23 -22.74
CA SER A 36 1.13 -16.18 -23.32
C SER A 36 1.30 -17.29 -24.36
N THR A 37 0.95 -17.00 -25.59
CA THR A 37 1.07 -17.90 -26.74
C THR A 37 1.96 -17.27 -27.81
N SER A 38 2.51 -18.06 -28.71
CA SER A 38 3.32 -17.58 -29.83
C SER A 38 2.48 -17.05 -31.03
N GLY A 39 1.39 -16.31 -30.72
CA GLY A 39 0.53 -15.67 -31.74
C GLY A 39 -0.78 -16.37 -32.02
N SER A 40 -0.97 -17.62 -31.56
CA SER A 40 -2.27 -18.34 -31.71
C SER A 40 -3.20 -18.02 -30.53
N ASN A 41 -4.51 -18.25 -30.71
CA ASN A 41 -5.47 -18.15 -29.63
C ASN A 41 -5.34 -19.34 -28.67
N LEU A 42 -5.46 -19.06 -27.36
CA LEU A 42 -5.58 -20.10 -26.34
C LEU A 42 -6.99 -20.69 -26.36
N ASN A 43 -7.11 -22.01 -26.47
CA ASN A 43 -8.36 -22.69 -26.30
C ASN A 43 -8.75 -22.84 -24.83
N ILE A 44 -9.97 -22.42 -24.50
CA ILE A 44 -10.61 -22.73 -23.22
C ILE A 44 -11.52 -23.93 -23.44
N ARG A 45 -11.39 -24.97 -22.65
CA ARG A 45 -12.01 -26.27 -22.84
C ARG A 45 -13.03 -26.61 -21.76
N SER A 46 -13.96 -27.49 -22.05
CA SER A 46 -15.01 -27.91 -21.11
C SER A 46 -14.47 -28.77 -19.94
N SER A 47 -13.34 -29.42 -20.10
CA SER A 47 -12.66 -30.20 -19.06
C SER A 47 -11.13 -30.14 -19.22
N ALA A 48 -10.39 -30.59 -18.21
CA ALA A 48 -8.93 -30.62 -18.15
C ALA A 48 -8.33 -31.71 -19.09
N SER A 49 -8.62 -31.62 -20.40
CA SER A 49 -8.15 -32.56 -21.40
C SER A 49 -8.07 -31.91 -22.78
N THR A 50 -7.04 -32.26 -23.54
CA THR A 50 -6.89 -31.83 -24.96
C THR A 50 -7.97 -32.36 -25.87
N GLY A 51 -8.60 -33.50 -25.53
CA GLY A 51 -9.70 -34.11 -26.28
C GLY A 51 -11.08 -33.50 -25.99
N SER A 52 -11.20 -32.62 -24.96
CA SER A 52 -12.49 -32.02 -24.63
C SER A 52 -12.88 -30.86 -25.53
N SER A 53 -14.17 -30.56 -25.58
CA SER A 53 -14.73 -29.50 -26.44
C SER A 53 -14.14 -28.12 -26.07
N ILE A 54 -13.90 -27.30 -27.11
CA ILE A 54 -13.50 -25.91 -26.97
C ILE A 54 -14.76 -25.08 -26.66
N VAL A 55 -14.79 -24.40 -25.52
CA VAL A 55 -15.93 -23.56 -25.09
C VAL A 55 -15.66 -22.06 -25.30
N SER A 56 -14.41 -21.66 -25.43
CA SER A 56 -14.00 -20.28 -25.75
C SER A 56 -12.57 -20.25 -26.31
N LYS A 57 -12.18 -19.10 -26.87
CA LYS A 57 -10.81 -18.82 -27.33
C LYS A 57 -10.40 -17.45 -26.84
N LEU A 58 -9.16 -17.29 -26.36
CA LEU A 58 -8.59 -16.03 -25.91
C LEU A 58 -7.35 -15.70 -26.72
N THR A 59 -7.22 -14.43 -27.10
CA THR A 59 -6.05 -13.94 -27.85
C THR A 59 -4.84 -13.83 -26.90
N ASN A 60 -3.64 -13.90 -27.48
CA ASN A 60 -2.41 -13.63 -26.75
C ASN A 60 -2.45 -12.26 -26.08
N GLY A 61 -1.94 -12.15 -24.85
CA GLY A 61 -1.97 -10.92 -24.04
C GLY A 61 -3.30 -10.64 -23.31
N SER A 62 -4.35 -11.44 -23.53
CA SER A 62 -5.60 -11.31 -22.78
C SER A 62 -5.42 -11.68 -21.32
N TYR A 63 -6.04 -10.90 -20.42
CA TYR A 63 -6.15 -11.30 -19.02
C TYR A 63 -7.22 -12.39 -18.84
N ILE A 64 -7.03 -13.23 -17.81
CA ILE A 64 -7.98 -14.27 -17.44
C ILE A 64 -7.95 -14.52 -15.93
N THR A 65 -9.12 -14.79 -15.34
CA THR A 65 -9.24 -15.14 -13.92
C THR A 65 -8.95 -16.63 -13.72
N LEU A 66 -7.91 -16.92 -12.95
CA LEU A 66 -7.50 -18.27 -12.53
C LEU A 66 -8.18 -18.61 -11.21
N LEU A 67 -8.73 -19.84 -11.13
CA LEU A 67 -9.49 -20.31 -9.96
C LEU A 67 -8.74 -21.40 -9.19
N SER A 68 -8.38 -22.48 -9.87
CA SER A 68 -7.65 -23.60 -9.26
C SER A 68 -6.78 -24.28 -10.30
N ARG A 69 -5.71 -24.93 -9.83
CA ARG A 69 -4.80 -25.71 -10.68
C ARG A 69 -4.92 -27.20 -10.37
N SER A 70 -5.00 -28.01 -11.40
CA SER A 70 -4.96 -29.47 -11.30
C SER A 70 -4.00 -30.00 -12.36
N GLY A 71 -2.83 -30.47 -11.95
CA GLY A 71 -1.76 -30.89 -12.87
C GLY A 71 -1.37 -29.76 -13.81
N ASP A 72 -1.47 -30.04 -15.12
CA ASP A 72 -1.12 -29.09 -16.20
C ASP A 72 -2.30 -28.21 -16.66
N TRP A 73 -3.36 -28.16 -15.87
CA TRP A 73 -4.55 -27.41 -16.22
C TRP A 73 -4.92 -26.39 -15.17
N TRP A 74 -5.26 -25.16 -15.64
CA TRP A 74 -5.95 -24.16 -14.86
C TRP A 74 -7.45 -24.27 -15.09
N GLN A 75 -8.24 -24.33 -14.01
CA GLN A 75 -9.64 -23.97 -14.06
C GLN A 75 -9.73 -22.44 -14.06
N VAL A 76 -10.50 -21.90 -14.99
CA VAL A 76 -10.57 -20.45 -15.26
C VAL A 76 -12.02 -19.98 -15.36
N GLU A 77 -12.26 -18.72 -14.97
CA GLU A 77 -13.45 -17.99 -15.37
C GLU A 77 -13.11 -17.19 -16.64
N TYR A 78 -13.78 -17.48 -17.77
CA TYR A 78 -13.52 -16.81 -19.03
C TYR A 78 -14.60 -15.80 -19.43
N SER A 79 -15.72 -15.76 -18.71
CA SER A 79 -16.78 -14.77 -18.74
C SER A 79 -17.56 -14.84 -17.44
N LYS A 80 -18.39 -13.85 -17.11
CA LYS A 80 -19.18 -13.82 -15.86
C LYS A 80 -19.92 -15.15 -15.64
N ASN A 81 -19.57 -15.86 -14.56
CA ASN A 81 -20.13 -17.17 -14.18
C ASN A 81 -19.98 -18.26 -15.26
N ARG A 82 -19.01 -18.14 -16.17
CA ARG A 82 -18.67 -19.17 -17.15
C ARG A 82 -17.25 -19.66 -16.95
N TYR A 83 -17.13 -20.97 -16.80
CA TYR A 83 -15.89 -21.63 -16.39
C TYR A 83 -15.42 -22.64 -17.44
N GLY A 84 -14.12 -22.86 -17.48
CA GLY A 84 -13.48 -23.82 -18.36
C GLY A 84 -12.07 -24.12 -17.93
N TYR A 85 -11.31 -24.78 -18.78
CA TYR A 85 -9.95 -25.21 -18.50
C TYR A 85 -9.00 -24.78 -19.60
N CYS A 86 -7.79 -24.33 -19.20
CA CYS A 86 -6.71 -24.06 -20.15
C CYS A 86 -5.41 -24.67 -19.65
N HIS A 87 -4.49 -24.96 -20.56
CA HIS A 87 -3.21 -25.57 -20.22
C HIS A 87 -2.27 -24.52 -19.62
N THR A 88 -1.57 -24.89 -18.56
CA THR A 88 -0.72 -23.99 -17.77
C THR A 88 0.43 -23.38 -18.54
N ASN A 89 0.97 -24.07 -19.55
CA ASN A 89 2.09 -23.62 -20.37
C ASN A 89 1.78 -22.32 -21.18
N TYR A 90 0.50 -21.98 -21.33
CA TYR A 90 0.07 -20.82 -22.08
C TYR A 90 -0.44 -19.70 -21.18
N ILE A 91 -0.16 -19.77 -19.88
CA ILE A 91 -0.58 -18.77 -18.91
C ILE A 91 0.64 -18.28 -18.11
N GLN A 92 0.90 -16.99 -18.20
CA GLN A 92 1.75 -16.28 -17.27
C GLN A 92 0.92 -15.89 -16.05
N THR A 93 1.21 -16.45 -14.88
CA THR A 93 0.57 -16.03 -13.62
C THR A 93 1.07 -14.67 -13.20
N LEU A 94 0.17 -13.80 -12.73
CA LEU A 94 0.49 -12.46 -12.30
C LEU A 94 0.34 -12.36 -10.78
N SER A 95 1.22 -11.56 -10.15
CA SER A 95 1.02 -11.16 -8.75
C SER A 95 -0.24 -10.29 -8.68
N SER A 96 -1.22 -10.72 -7.90
CA SER A 96 -2.52 -10.04 -7.83
C SER A 96 -3.20 -10.33 -6.49
N ASP A 97 -3.98 -9.35 -6.01
CA ASP A 97 -4.81 -9.48 -4.82
C ASP A 97 -6.26 -9.69 -5.23
N THR A 98 -7.06 -10.29 -4.35
CA THR A 98 -8.52 -10.35 -4.51
C THR A 98 -9.18 -9.29 -3.63
N ALA A 99 -10.29 -8.74 -4.12
CA ALA A 99 -11.10 -7.80 -3.37
C ALA A 99 -12.59 -8.03 -3.65
N THR A 100 -13.42 -7.60 -2.70
CA THR A 100 -14.88 -7.61 -2.82
C THR A 100 -15.38 -6.17 -2.90
N VAL A 101 -16.37 -5.91 -3.71
CA VAL A 101 -17.04 -4.59 -3.81
C VAL A 101 -17.83 -4.30 -2.54
N LEU A 102 -17.56 -3.17 -1.88
CA LEU A 102 -18.13 -2.75 -0.59
C LEU A 102 -18.88 -1.40 -0.68
N THR A 103 -19.64 -1.15 -1.74
CA THR A 103 -20.45 0.06 -1.84
C THR A 103 -21.53 0.10 -0.75
N ASN A 104 -21.80 1.28 -0.18
CA ASN A 104 -22.89 1.46 0.80
C ASN A 104 -24.25 1.42 0.12
N SER A 105 -24.36 1.98 -1.07
CA SER A 105 -25.55 1.98 -1.92
C SER A 105 -25.16 1.98 -3.39
N GLY A 106 -25.96 1.36 -4.24
CA GLY A 106 -25.76 1.30 -5.68
C GLY A 106 -24.55 0.43 -6.11
N ASN A 107 -24.29 0.42 -7.40
CA ASN A 107 -23.23 -0.33 -8.02
C ASN A 107 -21.93 0.48 -8.12
N LEU A 108 -20.79 -0.19 -8.12
CA LEU A 108 -19.48 0.41 -8.34
C LEU A 108 -19.23 0.61 -9.84
N ASN A 109 -19.02 1.84 -10.27
CA ASN A 109 -18.69 2.15 -11.66
C ASN A 109 -17.28 1.64 -12.01
N VAL A 110 -17.19 0.88 -13.10
CA VAL A 110 -15.92 0.52 -13.74
C VAL A 110 -15.69 1.49 -14.91
N ARG A 111 -14.53 2.13 -14.91
CA ARG A 111 -14.22 3.21 -15.86
C ARG A 111 -13.09 2.84 -16.82
N GLY A 112 -12.98 3.61 -17.90
CA GLY A 112 -11.92 3.49 -18.89
C GLY A 112 -10.54 3.94 -18.45
N GLY A 113 -10.45 4.69 -17.35
CA GLY A 113 -9.21 5.22 -16.77
C GLY A 113 -9.34 5.57 -15.31
N ALA A 114 -8.21 5.90 -14.67
CA ALA A 114 -8.09 6.21 -13.25
C ALA A 114 -8.58 7.63 -12.94
N GLY A 115 -9.88 7.84 -12.90
CA GLY A 115 -10.48 9.15 -12.60
C GLY A 115 -11.98 9.21 -12.89
N THR A 116 -12.68 10.13 -12.23
CA THR A 116 -14.14 10.31 -12.40
C THR A 116 -14.51 10.92 -13.76
N ALA A 117 -13.57 11.56 -14.44
CA ALA A 117 -13.75 12.13 -15.78
C ALA A 117 -13.81 11.06 -16.91
N TYR A 118 -13.30 9.85 -16.63
CA TYR A 118 -13.34 8.76 -17.61
C TYR A 118 -14.74 8.13 -17.69
N SER A 119 -15.13 7.72 -18.91
CA SER A 119 -16.41 7.07 -19.17
C SER A 119 -16.60 5.81 -18.34
N VAL A 120 -17.82 5.57 -17.89
CA VAL A 120 -18.24 4.32 -17.25
C VAL A 120 -18.40 3.25 -18.32
N LYS A 121 -17.68 2.15 -18.20
CA LYS A 121 -17.72 1.01 -19.13
C LYS A 121 -18.63 -0.12 -18.64
N ASP A 122 -18.73 -0.27 -17.31
CA ASP A 122 -19.50 -1.34 -16.67
C ASP A 122 -19.82 -0.95 -15.21
N GLN A 123 -20.61 -1.77 -14.54
CA GLN A 123 -20.94 -1.62 -13.12
C GLN A 123 -20.86 -2.96 -12.41
N LEU A 124 -20.34 -2.94 -11.18
CA LEU A 124 -20.23 -4.10 -10.30
C LEU A 124 -21.17 -3.93 -9.10
N ALA A 125 -21.93 -4.98 -8.80
CA ALA A 125 -22.79 -4.99 -7.64
C ALA A 125 -21.97 -5.15 -6.34
N LYS A 126 -22.53 -4.68 -5.22
CA LYS A 126 -22.00 -4.98 -3.87
C LYS A 126 -21.84 -6.49 -3.69
N GLY A 127 -20.70 -6.90 -3.14
CA GLY A 127 -20.37 -8.32 -2.91
C GLY A 127 -19.71 -9.02 -4.09
N GLU A 128 -19.65 -8.42 -5.30
CA GLU A 128 -18.89 -9.01 -6.40
C GLU A 128 -17.38 -9.02 -6.11
N ASN A 129 -16.72 -10.13 -6.48
CA ASN A 129 -15.29 -10.30 -6.32
C ASN A 129 -14.55 -9.87 -7.60
N VAL A 130 -13.45 -9.16 -7.40
CA VAL A 130 -12.53 -8.71 -8.44
C VAL A 130 -11.09 -9.11 -8.11
N THR A 131 -10.26 -9.22 -9.12
CA THR A 131 -8.81 -9.41 -8.96
C THR A 131 -8.10 -8.10 -9.27
N ILE A 132 -7.25 -7.62 -8.36
CA ILE A 132 -6.55 -6.35 -8.50
C ILE A 132 -5.24 -6.59 -9.24
N LEU A 133 -5.09 -5.95 -10.39
CA LEU A 133 -3.89 -6.00 -11.21
C LEU A 133 -2.87 -4.94 -10.78
N SER A 134 -3.35 -3.74 -10.41
CA SER A 134 -2.51 -2.67 -9.88
C SER A 134 -3.34 -1.64 -9.10
N ARG A 135 -2.65 -0.84 -8.25
CA ARG A 135 -3.25 0.29 -7.51
C ARG A 135 -2.40 1.53 -7.71
N SER A 136 -3.03 2.67 -7.95
CA SER A 136 -2.36 3.97 -8.05
C SER A 136 -3.34 5.09 -7.74
N SER A 137 -2.92 6.08 -6.94
CA SER A 137 -3.64 7.34 -6.72
C SER A 137 -5.13 7.18 -6.37
N GLY A 138 -5.47 6.20 -5.52
CA GLY A 138 -6.85 5.95 -5.09
C GLY A 138 -7.70 5.15 -6.08
N TRP A 139 -7.13 4.69 -7.20
CA TRP A 139 -7.75 3.86 -8.21
C TRP A 139 -7.12 2.49 -8.27
N SER A 140 -7.93 1.46 -8.51
CA SER A 140 -7.51 0.08 -8.78
C SER A 140 -7.80 -0.30 -10.21
N TYR A 141 -6.79 -0.79 -10.93
CA TYR A 141 -6.99 -1.50 -12.19
C TYR A 141 -7.33 -2.94 -11.87
N ILE A 142 -8.49 -3.39 -12.31
CA ILE A 142 -9.06 -4.67 -11.91
C ILE A 142 -9.33 -5.57 -13.09
N LEU A 143 -9.28 -6.90 -12.84
CA LEU A 143 -9.82 -7.96 -13.66
C LEU A 143 -11.11 -8.45 -13.02
N TYR A 144 -12.19 -8.52 -13.79
CA TYR A 144 -13.51 -8.93 -13.33
C TYR A 144 -14.26 -9.67 -14.43
N HIS A 145 -15.30 -10.42 -14.07
CA HIS A 145 -16.11 -11.21 -15.01
C HIS A 145 -15.27 -12.04 -16.01
N GLY A 146 -14.23 -12.67 -15.48
CA GLY A 146 -13.35 -13.57 -16.24
C GLY A 146 -12.22 -12.89 -16.97
N THR A 147 -12.51 -11.99 -17.92
CA THR A 147 -11.51 -11.39 -18.82
C THR A 147 -11.60 -9.89 -18.97
N LYS A 148 -12.64 -9.26 -18.41
CA LYS A 148 -12.83 -7.81 -18.50
C LYS A 148 -11.88 -7.07 -17.55
N THR A 149 -11.40 -5.91 -18.00
CA THR A 149 -10.56 -5.01 -17.18
C THR A 149 -11.08 -3.57 -17.20
N GLY A 150 -10.78 -2.84 -16.14
CA GLY A 150 -11.10 -1.42 -16.02
C GLY A 150 -10.67 -0.85 -14.69
N TYR A 151 -10.96 0.42 -14.46
CA TYR A 151 -10.57 1.15 -13.28
C TYR A 151 -11.77 1.38 -12.36
N VAL A 152 -11.56 1.14 -11.06
CA VAL A 152 -12.54 1.43 -10.01
C VAL A 152 -11.89 2.23 -8.89
N SER A 153 -12.66 3.02 -8.16
CA SER A 153 -12.14 3.71 -6.98
C SER A 153 -11.84 2.69 -5.87
N SER A 154 -10.61 2.69 -5.39
CA SER A 154 -10.10 1.69 -4.42
C SER A 154 -10.85 1.72 -3.08
N GLN A 155 -11.42 2.86 -2.69
CA GLN A 155 -12.18 3.01 -1.44
C GLN A 155 -13.41 2.08 -1.33
N TYR A 156 -13.92 1.60 -2.46
CA TYR A 156 -15.08 0.71 -2.52
C TYR A 156 -14.71 -0.76 -2.66
N LEU A 157 -13.45 -1.12 -2.43
CA LEU A 157 -12.98 -2.50 -2.46
C LEU A 157 -12.52 -2.97 -1.08
N SER A 158 -12.84 -4.21 -0.70
CA SER A 158 -12.22 -4.88 0.45
C SER A 158 -10.73 -5.07 0.18
N GLY A 159 -9.93 -5.18 1.26
CA GLY A 159 -8.47 -5.37 1.09
C GLY A 159 -7.81 -4.20 0.34
N SER A 160 -8.53 -3.08 0.11
CA SER A 160 -7.85 -1.83 -0.15
C SER A 160 -6.93 -1.61 1.03
N SER A 161 -5.64 -1.47 0.79
CA SER A 161 -4.69 -1.18 1.86
C SER A 161 -5.18 0.10 2.52
N VAL A 162 -5.93 -0.04 3.63
CA VAL A 162 -6.21 1.10 4.48
C VAL A 162 -4.87 1.36 5.15
N TYR A 163 -4.17 2.33 4.62
CA TYR A 163 -2.98 2.83 5.28
C TYR A 163 -3.44 3.50 6.57
N SER A 164 -3.27 2.80 7.69
CA SER A 164 -3.69 3.28 9.00
C SER A 164 -2.99 4.58 9.35
N PRO A 165 -3.65 5.50 10.08
CA PRO A 165 -3.00 6.69 10.59
C PRO A 165 -1.82 6.31 11.49
N ILE A 166 -0.75 7.10 11.40
CA ILE A 166 0.45 6.99 12.23
C ILE A 166 0.80 8.39 12.71
N THR A 167 1.08 8.54 13.98
CA THR A 167 1.58 9.78 14.57
C THR A 167 2.73 9.47 15.53
N LEU A 168 3.90 9.99 15.22
CA LEU A 168 5.08 9.88 16.07
C LEU A 168 5.25 11.21 16.83
N ALA A 169 5.44 11.14 18.14
CA ALA A 169 5.58 12.30 19.02
C ALA A 169 6.99 12.93 18.92
N VAL A 170 7.40 13.29 17.72
CA VAL A 170 8.69 13.95 17.47
C VAL A 170 8.61 15.39 17.93
N PRO A 171 9.58 15.89 18.74
CA PRO A 171 9.58 17.29 19.16
C PRO A 171 9.79 18.22 17.97
N SER A 172 9.10 19.37 17.97
CA SER A 172 9.16 20.34 16.88
C SER A 172 10.07 21.52 17.24
N PHE A 173 11.07 21.77 16.42
CA PHE A 173 11.95 22.92 16.53
C PHE A 173 11.95 23.75 15.25
N LYS A 174 12.16 25.08 15.40
CA LYS A 174 12.32 26.00 14.27
C LYS A 174 13.76 26.49 14.24
N GLN A 175 14.39 26.49 13.07
CA GLN A 175 15.76 27.01 12.90
C GLN A 175 15.87 28.50 13.20
N THR A 176 14.76 29.24 13.15
CA THR A 176 14.66 30.66 13.38
C THR A 176 14.28 31.02 14.83
N ASP A 177 14.16 30.05 15.74
CA ASP A 177 13.86 30.30 17.14
C ASP A 177 15.02 31.10 17.79
N THR A 178 14.69 32.19 18.45
CA THR A 178 15.65 33.16 19.01
C THR A 178 16.63 32.55 20.01
N ARG A 179 16.29 31.41 20.60
CA ARG A 179 17.17 30.69 21.52
C ARG A 179 18.46 30.15 20.84
N TRP A 180 18.44 29.90 19.53
CA TRP A 180 19.56 29.33 18.79
C TRP A 180 19.73 29.90 17.36
N ALA A 181 18.89 30.82 16.94
CA ALA A 181 18.90 31.39 15.57
C ALA A 181 20.28 31.92 15.15
N ASP A 182 21.01 32.53 16.08
CA ASP A 182 22.30 33.16 15.85
C ASP A 182 23.50 32.20 16.03
N VAL A 183 23.28 30.95 16.43
CA VAL A 183 24.36 29.97 16.56
C VAL A 183 24.99 29.71 15.19
N THR A 184 26.29 29.91 15.07
CA THR A 184 27.04 29.61 13.83
C THR A 184 27.30 28.11 13.70
N LEU A 185 27.30 27.61 12.45
CA LEU A 185 27.44 26.18 12.17
C LEU A 185 28.89 25.82 11.76
N GLY A 186 29.56 25.10 12.64
CA GLY A 186 30.99 24.75 12.50
C GLY A 186 31.89 25.99 12.52
N THR A 187 32.80 26.06 11.57
CA THR A 187 33.73 27.22 11.38
C THR A 187 33.20 28.23 10.38
N SER A 188 31.96 28.07 9.90
CA SER A 188 31.35 28.98 8.92
C SER A 188 30.83 30.26 9.61
N ASP A 189 30.64 31.32 8.81
CA ASP A 189 29.97 32.56 9.20
C ASP A 189 28.43 32.48 9.15
N LYS A 190 27.90 31.28 8.82
CA LYS A 190 26.49 31.08 8.59
C LYS A 190 25.78 30.58 9.85
N THR A 191 24.64 31.21 10.16
CA THR A 191 23.88 30.92 11.37
C THR A 191 22.84 29.82 11.17
N MET A 192 22.35 29.29 12.30
CA MET A 192 21.24 28.35 12.33
C MET A 192 20.02 28.89 11.57
N ALA A 193 19.67 30.14 11.77
CA ALA A 193 18.54 30.78 11.07
C ALA A 193 18.68 30.71 9.55
N LYS A 194 19.91 30.87 9.01
CA LYS A 194 20.16 30.93 7.57
C LYS A 194 20.24 29.56 6.90
N ILE A 195 20.97 28.61 7.52
CA ILE A 195 21.24 27.30 6.87
C ILE A 195 20.98 26.09 7.77
N GLY A 196 20.38 26.28 8.95
CA GLY A 196 20.25 25.26 9.99
C GLY A 196 19.16 24.22 9.79
N CYS A 197 18.48 24.16 8.63
CA CYS A 197 17.37 23.23 8.44
C CYS A 197 17.76 21.76 8.69
N ALA A 198 18.91 21.32 8.21
CA ALA A 198 19.41 19.96 8.44
C ALA A 198 19.77 19.72 9.92
N THR A 199 20.50 20.63 10.56
CA THR A 199 20.85 20.53 11.98
C THR A 199 19.63 20.48 12.88
N THR A 200 18.65 21.36 12.62
CA THR A 200 17.39 21.41 13.37
C THR A 200 16.57 20.12 13.16
N ALA A 201 16.52 19.62 11.92
CA ALA A 201 15.82 18.37 11.63
C ALA A 201 16.51 17.16 12.30
N ILE A 202 17.85 17.10 12.33
CA ILE A 202 18.60 16.06 13.06
C ILE A 202 18.34 16.20 14.58
N ALA A 203 18.27 17.40 15.13
CA ALA A 203 17.94 17.60 16.53
C ALA A 203 16.56 17.00 16.90
N MET A 204 15.56 17.18 16.03
CA MET A 204 14.23 16.55 16.18
C MET A 204 14.32 15.02 16.13
N MET A 205 15.02 14.49 15.13
CA MET A 205 15.22 13.03 14.95
C MET A 205 15.93 12.40 16.15
N GLU A 206 17.03 13.00 16.62
CA GLU A 206 17.83 12.48 17.72
C GLU A 206 17.12 12.63 19.06
N SER A 207 16.38 13.71 19.27
CA SER A 207 15.53 13.86 20.46
C SER A 207 14.51 12.71 20.55
N TYR A 208 13.85 12.40 19.42
CA TYR A 208 12.88 11.29 19.39
C TYR A 208 13.57 9.93 19.59
N ARG A 209 14.68 9.69 18.90
CA ARG A 209 15.43 8.42 18.97
C ARG A 209 15.94 8.12 20.38
N THR A 210 16.42 9.14 21.09
CA THR A 210 17.02 8.98 22.44
C THR A 210 16.02 9.11 23.59
N GLY A 211 14.81 9.58 23.31
CA GLY A 211 13.81 9.88 24.34
C GLY A 211 14.15 11.11 25.22
N SER A 212 15.16 11.89 24.81
CA SER A 212 15.64 13.08 25.55
C SER A 212 15.70 14.28 24.61
N ILE A 213 15.26 15.44 25.07
CA ILE A 213 15.30 16.67 24.28
C ILE A 213 16.75 17.10 24.01
N ILE A 214 17.09 17.17 22.73
CA ILE A 214 18.37 17.71 22.23
C ILE A 214 18.04 18.90 21.36
N THR A 215 18.25 20.11 21.86
CA THR A 215 17.93 21.34 21.14
C THR A 215 18.88 21.58 19.96
N PRO A 216 18.50 22.38 18.93
CA PRO A 216 19.33 22.63 17.77
C PRO A 216 20.73 23.19 18.06
N ASP A 217 20.89 24.03 19.07
CA ASP A 217 22.19 24.54 19.53
C ASP A 217 23.06 23.45 20.14
N VAL A 218 22.50 22.58 20.98
CA VAL A 218 23.19 21.41 21.53
C VAL A 218 23.55 20.42 20.43
N MET A 219 22.67 20.23 19.46
CA MET A 219 22.95 19.37 18.29
C MET A 219 24.06 19.96 17.42
N ALA A 220 24.10 21.27 17.23
CA ALA A 220 25.16 21.94 16.49
C ALA A 220 26.56 21.68 17.07
N GLN A 221 26.68 21.55 18.38
CA GLN A 221 27.95 21.21 19.06
C GLN A 221 28.36 19.74 18.88
N LYS A 222 27.41 18.84 18.65
CA LYS A 222 27.65 17.40 18.45
C LYS A 222 27.98 17.03 17.02
N LEU A 223 27.55 17.82 16.06
CA LEU A 223 27.73 17.56 14.63
C LEU A 223 29.06 18.15 14.12
N ARG A 224 29.56 17.58 13.06
CA ARG A 224 30.69 18.12 12.30
C ARG A 224 30.16 18.80 11.04
N TYR A 225 30.86 19.87 10.63
CA TYR A 225 30.48 20.68 9.48
C TYR A 225 31.65 20.86 8.51
N THR A 226 31.32 21.04 7.25
CA THR A 226 32.26 21.54 6.25
C THR A 226 32.61 23.02 6.53
N PRO A 227 33.65 23.59 5.93
CA PRO A 227 33.95 25.04 6.05
C PRO A 227 32.79 25.94 5.57
N SER A 228 31.91 25.44 4.69
CA SER A 228 30.70 26.15 4.23
C SER A 228 29.48 26.01 5.13
N GLY A 229 29.59 25.28 6.26
CA GLY A 229 28.50 25.04 7.20
C GLY A 229 27.56 23.89 6.83
N SER A 230 27.90 23.08 5.83
CA SER A 230 27.13 21.88 5.52
C SER A 230 27.44 20.77 6.51
N VAL A 231 26.40 20.07 6.98
CA VAL A 231 26.55 19.02 8.00
C VAL A 231 27.14 17.73 7.38
N TYR A 232 28.06 17.09 8.10
CA TYR A 232 28.39 15.68 7.90
C TYR A 232 27.34 14.82 8.58
N TRP A 233 26.68 13.96 7.81
CA TRP A 233 25.56 13.15 8.31
C TRP A 233 26.02 12.16 9.39
N PRO A 234 25.21 11.92 10.43
CA PRO A 234 25.52 10.91 11.44
C PRO A 234 25.75 9.53 10.81
N SER A 235 26.81 8.84 11.24
CA SER A 235 27.18 7.54 10.64
C SER A 235 26.18 6.42 10.86
N HIS A 236 25.31 6.55 11.85
CA HIS A 236 24.24 5.59 12.13
C HIS A 236 22.95 5.83 11.32
N TYR A 237 22.93 6.86 10.45
CA TYR A 237 21.82 7.11 9.55
C TYR A 237 22.01 6.34 8.24
N ALA A 238 21.05 5.48 7.92
CA ALA A 238 20.94 4.90 6.58
C ALA A 238 20.38 5.93 5.61
N VAL A 239 20.89 5.94 4.38
CA VAL A 239 20.50 6.90 3.33
C VAL A 239 19.85 6.17 2.16
N THR A 240 18.78 6.75 1.62
CA THR A 240 18.14 6.33 0.37
C THR A 240 18.12 7.49 -0.61
N THR A 241 18.69 7.27 -1.81
CA THR A 241 18.77 8.24 -2.91
C THR A 241 17.83 7.88 -4.07
N ASN A 242 17.22 6.70 -4.04
CA ASN A 242 16.29 6.25 -5.07
C ASN A 242 14.89 6.84 -4.83
N ALA A 243 14.37 7.56 -5.83
CA ALA A 243 13.02 8.14 -5.80
C ALA A 243 11.90 7.12 -6.06
N SER A 244 12.23 5.92 -6.55
CA SER A 244 11.22 4.91 -6.86
C SER A 244 10.54 4.42 -5.58
N ASN A 245 9.20 4.54 -5.55
CA ASN A 245 8.36 3.99 -4.47
C ASN A 245 8.68 4.49 -3.05
N TYR A 246 9.30 5.68 -2.91
CA TYR A 246 9.75 6.20 -1.61
C TYR A 246 8.59 6.37 -0.60
N LEU A 247 7.37 6.68 -1.04
CA LEU A 247 6.22 6.81 -0.13
C LEU A 247 5.90 5.50 0.60
N ASN A 248 5.99 4.35 -0.08
CA ASN A 248 5.79 3.05 0.57
C ASN A 248 6.92 2.73 1.56
N GLN A 249 8.15 3.05 1.21
CA GLN A 249 9.30 2.84 2.09
C GLN A 249 9.20 3.71 3.35
N ILE A 250 8.85 5.00 3.19
CA ILE A 250 8.63 5.92 4.30
C ILE A 250 7.47 5.46 5.19
N TYR A 251 6.33 5.06 4.61
CA TYR A 251 5.22 4.55 5.38
C TYR A 251 5.61 3.30 6.20
N SER A 252 6.41 2.40 5.61
CA SER A 252 6.92 1.22 6.31
C SER A 252 7.84 1.58 7.48
N LEU A 253 8.69 2.60 7.34
CA LEU A 253 9.51 3.12 8.42
C LEU A 253 8.66 3.72 9.55
N LEU A 254 7.67 4.55 9.21
CA LEU A 254 6.74 5.11 10.19
C LEU A 254 5.99 4.03 10.97
N LYS A 255 5.57 2.94 10.32
CA LYS A 255 4.94 1.78 10.98
C LYS A 255 5.83 1.12 12.04
N THR A 256 7.13 1.19 11.88
CA THR A 256 8.10 0.68 12.87
C THR A 256 8.53 1.74 13.88
N GLY A 257 7.83 2.88 13.94
CA GLY A 257 8.13 3.96 14.88
C GLY A 257 9.33 4.81 14.48
N LYS A 258 9.75 4.80 13.23
CA LYS A 258 10.93 5.54 12.74
C LYS A 258 10.50 6.77 11.94
N PRO A 259 10.71 8.00 12.44
CA PRO A 259 10.56 9.21 11.64
C PRO A 259 11.62 9.26 10.54
N VAL A 260 11.37 10.04 9.51
CA VAL A 260 12.25 10.12 8.33
C VAL A 260 12.69 11.55 8.08
N LEU A 261 13.99 11.75 8.00
CA LEU A 261 14.60 13.01 7.60
C LEU A 261 14.61 13.10 6.07
N PHE A 262 13.76 13.94 5.51
CA PHE A 262 13.52 14.03 4.07
C PHE A 262 14.06 15.32 3.49
N GLY A 263 14.84 15.20 2.42
CA GLY A 263 15.45 16.32 1.71
C GLY A 263 15.00 16.42 0.25
N ALA A 264 14.71 17.63 -0.18
CA ALA A 264 14.42 17.94 -1.57
C ALA A 264 15.06 19.28 -1.99
N LYS A 265 15.04 19.55 -3.30
CA LYS A 265 15.62 20.77 -3.90
C LYS A 265 14.51 21.57 -4.58
N ASN A 266 14.64 22.89 -4.51
CA ASN A 266 13.84 23.79 -5.35
C ASN A 266 14.39 23.82 -6.79
N ASN A 267 13.73 24.57 -7.67
CA ASN A 267 14.12 24.66 -9.08
C ASN A 267 15.46 25.39 -9.33
N THR A 268 15.99 26.09 -8.33
CA THR A 268 17.31 26.75 -8.39
C THR A 268 18.41 25.92 -7.73
N GLY A 269 18.10 24.68 -7.28
CA GLY A 269 19.07 23.77 -6.65
C GLY A 269 19.22 23.94 -5.14
N GLY A 270 18.56 24.92 -4.52
CA GLY A 270 18.54 25.12 -3.07
C GLY A 270 17.90 23.95 -2.36
N GLN A 271 18.60 23.40 -1.34
CA GLN A 271 18.12 22.24 -0.57
C GLN A 271 17.36 22.68 0.68
N HIS A 272 16.34 21.90 1.04
CA HIS A 272 15.69 22.02 2.34
C HIS A 272 15.38 20.65 2.94
N TRP A 273 15.30 20.59 4.27
CA TRP A 273 15.17 19.36 5.03
C TRP A 273 14.00 19.45 6.02
N VAL A 274 13.18 18.42 6.05
CA VAL A 274 12.03 18.29 6.95
C VAL A 274 12.04 16.91 7.61
N VAL A 275 11.30 16.75 8.71
CA VAL A 275 11.10 15.45 9.34
C VAL A 275 9.67 14.97 9.06
N ILE A 276 9.52 13.81 8.43
CA ILE A 276 8.23 13.15 8.25
C ILE A 276 7.94 12.37 9.53
N THR A 277 6.82 12.68 10.17
CA THR A 277 6.47 12.20 11.52
C THR A 277 5.21 11.37 11.59
N GLY A 278 4.48 11.25 10.48
CA GLY A 278 3.25 10.50 10.50
C GLY A 278 2.54 10.43 9.16
N TYR A 279 1.39 9.81 9.20
CA TYR A 279 0.50 9.62 8.07
C TYR A 279 -0.96 9.73 8.58
N THR A 280 -1.80 10.51 7.90
CA THR A 280 -3.19 10.76 8.36
C THR A 280 -4.17 9.63 8.03
N GLY A 281 -3.72 8.61 7.31
CA GLY A 281 -4.56 7.51 6.85
C GLY A 281 -5.07 7.72 5.41
N GLY A 282 -5.57 6.64 4.82
CA GLY A 282 -6.16 6.68 3.48
C GLY A 282 -6.10 5.34 2.75
N SER A 283 -6.75 5.29 1.61
CA SER A 283 -6.77 4.09 0.74
C SER A 283 -5.57 4.02 -0.24
N SER A 284 -4.75 5.06 -0.29
CA SER A 284 -3.53 5.12 -1.11
C SER A 284 -2.53 6.07 -0.47
N LEU A 285 -1.23 5.81 -0.65
CA LEU A 285 -0.19 6.72 -0.19
C LEU A 285 -0.14 7.97 -1.09
N SER A 286 -0.37 9.12 -0.48
CA SER A 286 -0.28 10.44 -1.11
C SER A 286 0.61 11.35 -0.28
N PRO A 287 1.47 12.19 -0.89
CA PRO A 287 2.26 13.17 -0.14
C PRO A 287 1.43 14.09 0.77
N SER A 288 0.19 14.41 0.38
CA SER A 288 -0.73 15.23 1.19
C SER A 288 -1.09 14.62 2.54
N ASN A 289 -0.97 13.30 2.69
CA ASN A 289 -1.33 12.58 3.90
C ASN A 289 -0.14 12.32 4.83
N PHE A 290 1.10 12.58 4.40
CA PHE A 290 2.28 12.51 5.27
C PHE A 290 2.45 13.82 6.04
N THR A 291 2.40 13.75 7.37
CA THR A 291 2.64 14.90 8.25
C THR A 291 4.14 15.17 8.38
N ILE A 292 4.50 16.43 8.39
CA ILE A 292 5.90 16.85 8.52
C ILE A 292 6.10 17.89 9.63
N LEU A 293 7.33 17.94 10.14
CA LEU A 293 7.87 19.07 10.88
C LEU A 293 8.90 19.79 10.01
N ASP A 294 8.62 21.04 9.66
CA ASP A 294 9.50 21.87 8.83
C ASP A 294 10.25 22.89 9.70
N PRO A 295 11.60 22.82 9.79
CA PRO A 295 12.39 23.77 10.55
C PRO A 295 12.27 25.23 10.08
N GLY A 296 12.06 25.42 8.77
CA GLY A 296 12.04 26.74 8.14
C GLY A 296 10.64 27.30 7.89
N SER A 297 9.56 26.57 8.24
CA SER A 297 8.20 27.04 7.98
C SER A 297 7.21 26.54 9.01
N SER A 298 6.27 27.39 9.37
CA SER A 298 5.13 27.02 10.23
C SER A 298 3.87 26.70 9.40
N SER A 299 3.84 27.05 8.12
CA SER A 299 2.68 26.82 7.25
C SER A 299 2.75 25.50 6.47
N ARG A 300 3.92 24.91 6.29
CA ARG A 300 4.07 23.61 5.63
C ARG A 300 3.91 22.49 6.66
N SER A 301 2.74 21.86 6.66
CA SER A 301 2.36 20.81 7.63
C SER A 301 2.32 19.40 7.05
N ASN A 302 2.38 19.25 5.72
CA ASN A 302 2.41 17.96 5.05
C ASN A 302 3.44 17.93 3.91
N LEU A 303 3.77 16.72 3.46
CA LEU A 303 4.81 16.51 2.45
C LEU A 303 4.43 17.14 1.10
N GLN A 304 3.14 17.24 0.74
CA GLN A 304 2.71 17.90 -0.49
C GLN A 304 3.01 19.40 -0.45
N HIS A 305 2.74 20.08 0.68
CA HIS A 305 3.08 21.50 0.84
C HIS A 305 4.60 21.73 0.71
N PHE A 306 5.39 20.78 1.21
CA PHE A 306 6.85 20.83 1.07
C PHE A 306 7.27 20.64 -0.38
N LEU A 307 6.74 19.63 -1.08
CA LEU A 307 7.08 19.32 -2.48
C LEU A 307 6.62 20.40 -3.46
N ASN A 308 5.60 21.19 -3.13
CA ASN A 308 5.21 22.34 -3.94
C ASN A 308 6.31 23.41 -3.97
N ALA A 309 7.08 23.55 -2.89
CA ALA A 309 8.20 24.51 -2.80
C ALA A 309 9.56 23.90 -3.22
N TYR A 310 9.72 22.59 -3.01
CA TYR A 310 10.94 21.82 -3.29
C TYR A 310 10.57 20.56 -4.09
N PRO A 311 10.27 20.68 -5.40
CA PRO A 311 9.70 19.58 -6.20
C PRO A 311 10.66 18.45 -6.52
N ASN A 312 11.98 18.69 -6.40
CA ASN A 312 12.98 17.74 -6.85
C ASN A 312 13.47 16.90 -5.67
N PHE A 313 13.01 15.64 -5.58
CA PHE A 313 13.50 14.69 -4.59
C PHE A 313 15.02 14.63 -4.60
N TYR A 314 15.63 14.61 -3.40
CA TYR A 314 17.07 14.50 -3.28
C TYR A 314 17.49 13.20 -2.59
N LYS A 315 17.11 13.00 -1.35
CA LYS A 315 17.34 11.77 -0.56
C LYS A 315 16.59 11.85 0.76
N TYR A 316 16.49 10.72 1.45
CA TYR A 316 16.04 10.70 2.83
C TYR A 316 16.94 9.82 3.70
N PHE A 317 16.89 10.06 5.02
CA PHE A 317 17.63 9.32 6.03
C PHE A 317 16.67 8.77 7.09
N HIS A 318 17.10 7.66 7.69
CA HIS A 318 16.47 7.05 8.85
C HIS A 318 17.54 6.31 9.68
N TYR A 319 17.21 5.89 10.90
CA TYR A 319 18.08 5.08 11.79
C TYR A 319 17.49 3.71 12.09
#